data_d4b42876e7c1dc06c00f208c5dbc56bc
#
_entry.id   d4b42876e7c1dc06c00f208c5dbc56bc
#
_cell.length_a   1.000
_cell.length_b   1.000
_cell.length_c   1.000
_cell.angle_alpha   90.00
_cell.angle_beta   90.00
_cell.angle_gamma   90.00
#
_symmetry.space_group_name_H-M   'P 1'
#
loop_
_entity.id
_entity.type
_entity.pdbx_description
1 polymer ?
#
loop_
_entity_poly.entity_id
_entity_poly.type
_entity_poly.pdbx_seq_one_letter_code
_entity_poly.pdbx_strand_id
1 'polypeptide(L)'
;MHWRHGFFPILAFGFAVALTARPVQAQTRVGEAAVVKNEVVRIAASSTTQINVGDALLRDEVVRTGLDSATRLVMADSTNLSLGPSATIKLDRTVFDDEHHYRDVAIRLTSGAFRFVTGNSDKAAYRITTPLATIGVRGTVLDILSQRGRTTVVLQEGASTVCSTSRQCLDLTQPGDTAIITSTGGRTTIQKTNNAPWTFAAICSTSAGLCSVTQYADATPVSPSVDDPAGILCGR
;
A
#
# COMPACT_ATOMS: atom_id res chain seq x y z
N MET A 1 -43.30 -71.41 -39.71
CA MET A 1 -43.51 -70.26 -38.83
C MET A 1 -42.24 -70.05 -38.05
N HIS A 2 -41.32 -69.18 -38.49
CA HIS A 2 -40.04 -68.90 -37.84
C HIS A 2 -40.02 -67.43 -37.33
N TRP A 3 -39.95 -67.25 -36.01
CA TRP A 3 -39.80 -65.96 -35.38
C TRP A 3 -38.31 -65.70 -35.14
N ARG A 4 -37.79 -64.67 -35.82
CA ARG A 4 -36.40 -64.15 -35.61
C ARG A 4 -36.45 -63.05 -34.56
N HIS A 5 -35.79 -63.29 -33.41
CA HIS A 5 -35.52 -62.27 -32.38
C HIS A 5 -34.34 -61.37 -32.85
N GLY A 6 -34.63 -60.11 -33.10
CA GLY A 6 -33.60 -59.08 -33.35
C GLY A 6 -33.04 -58.53 -32.02
N PHE A 7 -31.75 -58.73 -31.79
CA PHE A 7 -31.00 -58.11 -30.74
C PHE A 7 -30.62 -56.68 -31.18
N PHE A 8 -31.08 -55.67 -30.45
CA PHE A 8 -30.59 -54.29 -30.58
C PHE A 8 -29.50 -54.07 -29.52
N PRO A 9 -28.27 -53.62 -29.87
CA PRO A 9 -27.27 -53.23 -28.90
C PRO A 9 -27.55 -51.78 -28.42
N ILE A 10 -27.75 -51.62 -27.12
CA ILE A 10 -27.85 -50.33 -26.47
C ILE A 10 -26.42 -49.79 -26.35
N LEU A 11 -26.07 -48.77 -27.15
CA LEU A 11 -24.85 -48.00 -27.03
C LEU A 11 -25.01 -47.03 -25.85
N ALA A 12 -24.39 -47.34 -24.69
CA ALA A 12 -24.28 -46.44 -23.57
C ALA A 12 -23.23 -45.36 -23.86
N PHE A 13 -23.68 -44.15 -24.17
CA PHE A 13 -22.82 -42.99 -24.32
C PHE A 13 -22.44 -42.49 -22.95
N GLY A 14 -21.23 -42.85 -22.47
CA GLY A 14 -20.65 -42.35 -21.25
C GLY A 14 -20.24 -40.86 -21.41
N PHE A 15 -20.98 -39.95 -20.79
CA PHE A 15 -20.66 -38.53 -20.76
C PHE A 15 -19.53 -38.28 -19.73
N ALA A 16 -18.29 -38.24 -20.20
CA ALA A 16 -17.15 -37.89 -19.36
C ALA A 16 -17.17 -36.37 -19.05
N VAL A 17 -17.61 -36.00 -17.87
CA VAL A 17 -17.51 -34.63 -17.37
C VAL A 17 -16.05 -34.37 -17.04
N ALA A 18 -15.33 -33.68 -17.91
CA ALA A 18 -13.98 -33.18 -17.65
C ALA A 18 -14.07 -32.02 -16.64
N LEU A 19 -13.73 -32.30 -15.37
CA LEU A 19 -13.49 -31.24 -14.36
C LEU A 19 -12.25 -30.45 -14.79
N THR A 20 -12.45 -29.29 -15.42
CA THR A 20 -11.38 -28.34 -15.68
C THR A 20 -11.03 -27.65 -14.36
N ALA A 21 -10.00 -28.15 -13.67
CA ALA A 21 -9.39 -27.44 -12.56
C ALA A 21 -8.81 -26.11 -13.08
N ARG A 22 -9.42 -24.98 -12.70
CA ARG A 22 -8.86 -23.65 -12.97
C ARG A 22 -7.60 -23.49 -12.12
N PRO A 23 -6.45 -23.12 -12.69
CA PRO A 23 -5.27 -22.83 -11.89
C PRO A 23 -5.60 -21.67 -10.93
N VAL A 24 -5.53 -21.92 -9.64
CA VAL A 24 -5.56 -20.87 -8.62
C VAL A 24 -4.23 -20.12 -8.77
N GLN A 25 -4.29 -18.92 -9.33
CA GLN A 25 -3.12 -18.04 -9.35
C GLN A 25 -2.79 -17.63 -7.92
N ALA A 26 -1.67 -18.12 -7.40
CA ALA A 26 -1.15 -17.69 -6.12
C ALA A 26 -0.85 -16.17 -6.19
N GLN A 27 -1.49 -15.38 -5.32
CA GLN A 27 -1.21 -13.95 -5.23
C GLN A 27 0.22 -13.74 -4.74
N THR A 28 0.97 -12.88 -5.42
CA THR A 28 2.36 -12.58 -5.08
C THR A 28 2.42 -11.79 -3.77
N ARG A 29 3.17 -12.32 -2.78
CA ARG A 29 3.49 -11.60 -1.56
C ARG A 29 4.42 -10.43 -1.90
N VAL A 30 4.12 -9.24 -1.37
CA VAL A 30 4.88 -8.01 -1.60
C VAL A 30 5.39 -7.37 -0.32
N GLY A 31 5.09 -7.94 0.84
CA GLY A 31 5.50 -7.42 2.14
C GLY A 31 4.73 -8.07 3.27
N GLU A 32 4.72 -7.42 4.42
CA GLU A 32 4.00 -7.85 5.62
C GLU A 32 3.50 -6.68 6.46
N ALA A 33 2.51 -6.93 7.33
CA ALA A 33 2.02 -5.98 8.30
C ALA A 33 2.87 -6.07 9.58
N ALA A 34 3.82 -5.15 9.76
CA ALA A 34 4.75 -5.17 10.89
C ALA A 34 4.12 -4.64 12.19
N VAL A 35 3.18 -3.70 12.08
CA VAL A 35 2.42 -3.15 13.23
C VAL A 35 0.96 -3.04 12.82
N VAL A 36 0.07 -3.50 13.69
CA VAL A 36 -1.39 -3.36 13.52
C VAL A 36 -2.00 -2.88 14.83
N LYS A 37 -2.72 -1.78 14.78
CA LYS A 37 -3.48 -1.24 15.92
C LYS A 37 -4.95 -1.12 15.55
N ASN A 38 -5.79 -1.77 16.32
CA ASN A 38 -7.23 -1.84 16.18
C ASN A 38 -7.68 -2.41 14.82
N GLU A 39 -8.61 -1.76 14.12
CA GLU A 39 -9.22 -2.27 12.90
C GLU A 39 -8.38 -1.95 11.68
N VAL A 40 -7.71 -2.95 11.12
CA VAL A 40 -7.00 -2.87 9.83
C VAL A 40 -7.47 -4.01 8.97
N VAL A 41 -8.04 -3.71 7.81
CA VAL A 41 -8.66 -4.72 6.95
C VAL A 41 -8.10 -4.70 5.54
N ARG A 42 -8.02 -5.89 4.94
CA ARG A 42 -7.87 -6.03 3.48
C ARG A 42 -9.23 -6.13 2.83
N ILE A 43 -9.38 -5.46 1.70
CA ILE A 43 -10.60 -5.45 0.91
C ILE A 43 -10.29 -6.15 -0.41
N ALA A 44 -10.97 -7.27 -0.65
CA ALA A 44 -11.02 -7.95 -1.93
C ALA A 44 -12.39 -7.74 -2.57
N ALA A 45 -12.58 -8.16 -3.83
CA ALA A 45 -13.81 -7.93 -4.58
C ALA A 45 -15.08 -8.45 -3.88
N SER A 46 -14.97 -9.54 -3.09
CA SER A 46 -16.09 -10.22 -2.43
C SER A 46 -15.94 -10.39 -0.92
N SER A 47 -14.86 -9.90 -0.31
CA SER A 47 -14.58 -10.12 1.11
C SER A 47 -13.81 -8.97 1.72
N THR A 48 -14.06 -8.74 3.02
CA THR A 48 -13.24 -7.88 3.87
C THR A 48 -12.75 -8.74 5.02
N THR A 49 -11.44 -8.81 5.20
CA THR A 49 -10.80 -9.62 6.26
C THR A 49 -9.86 -8.78 7.09
N GLN A 50 -9.81 -9.06 8.38
CA GLN A 50 -8.88 -8.43 9.31
C GLN A 50 -7.44 -8.76 8.92
N ILE A 51 -6.56 -7.77 9.03
CA ILE A 51 -5.11 -7.93 8.94
C ILE A 51 -4.55 -7.96 10.37
N ASN A 52 -3.69 -8.92 10.65
CA ASN A 52 -2.97 -9.07 11.91
C ASN A 52 -1.48 -8.82 11.71
N VAL A 53 -0.76 -8.62 12.80
CA VAL A 53 0.71 -8.51 12.75
C VAL A 53 1.31 -9.80 12.17
N GLY A 54 2.24 -9.66 11.22
CA GLY A 54 2.87 -10.76 10.49
C GLY A 54 2.12 -11.24 9.25
N ASP A 55 0.89 -10.76 9.02
CA ASP A 55 0.14 -11.13 7.82
C ASP A 55 0.83 -10.63 6.55
N ALA A 56 0.91 -11.50 5.55
CA ALA A 56 1.46 -11.16 4.25
C ALA A 56 0.62 -10.11 3.54
N LEU A 57 1.28 -9.12 2.94
CA LEU A 57 0.67 -8.19 1.99
C LEU A 57 0.74 -8.78 0.59
N LEU A 58 -0.33 -8.60 -0.16
CA LEU A 58 -0.47 -9.18 -1.49
C LEU A 58 -0.51 -8.08 -2.56
N ARG A 59 -0.05 -8.42 -3.76
CA ARG A 59 -0.19 -7.53 -4.93
C ARG A 59 -1.65 -7.21 -5.18
N ASP A 60 -1.93 -5.98 -5.62
CA ASP A 60 -3.26 -5.46 -5.94
C ASP A 60 -4.23 -5.38 -4.76
N GLU A 61 -3.72 -5.59 -3.54
CA GLU A 61 -4.49 -5.52 -2.31
C GLU A 61 -4.87 -4.09 -1.95
N VAL A 62 -6.07 -3.92 -1.42
CA VAL A 62 -6.50 -2.67 -0.79
C VAL A 62 -6.47 -2.86 0.73
N VAL A 63 -5.72 -1.99 1.42
CA VAL A 63 -5.66 -1.95 2.88
C VAL A 63 -6.37 -0.70 3.38
N ARG A 64 -7.22 -0.86 4.39
CA ARG A 64 -7.95 0.23 5.04
C ARG A 64 -7.83 0.15 6.56
N THR A 65 -7.60 1.30 7.19
CA THR A 65 -7.62 1.47 8.65
C THR A 65 -8.94 2.09 9.09
N GLY A 66 -9.43 1.70 10.27
CA GLY A 66 -10.59 2.30 10.94
C GLY A 66 -10.29 3.70 11.49
N LEU A 67 -11.30 4.31 12.16
CA LEU A 67 -11.22 5.67 12.71
C LEU A 67 -10.10 5.84 13.76
N ASP A 68 -9.94 4.85 14.65
CA ASP A 68 -8.96 4.85 15.73
C ASP A 68 -7.89 3.77 15.47
N SER A 69 -7.46 3.65 14.24
CA SER A 69 -6.60 2.55 13.81
C SER A 69 -5.38 3.06 13.08
N ALA A 70 -4.32 2.28 13.15
CA ALA A 70 -3.08 2.58 12.42
C ALA A 70 -2.35 1.28 12.08
N THR A 71 -1.53 1.32 11.05
CA THR A 71 -0.68 0.18 10.68
C THR A 71 0.64 0.65 10.10
N ARG A 72 1.68 -0.16 10.27
CA ARG A 72 2.93 -0.07 9.52
C ARG A 72 3.08 -1.32 8.67
N LEU A 73 3.20 -1.10 7.39
CA LEU A 73 3.41 -2.12 6.38
C LEU A 73 4.87 -2.05 5.92
N VAL A 74 5.55 -3.19 5.89
CA VAL A 74 6.94 -3.30 5.42
C VAL A 74 6.95 -4.12 4.15
N MET A 75 7.42 -3.51 3.07
CA MET A 75 7.53 -4.16 1.77
C MET A 75 8.80 -5.03 1.71
N ALA A 76 8.88 -5.97 0.76
CA ALA A 76 10.02 -6.88 0.63
C ALA A 76 11.37 -6.17 0.37
N ASP A 77 11.36 -4.96 -0.19
CA ASP A 77 12.53 -4.11 -0.37
C ASP A 77 12.83 -3.19 0.82
N SER A 78 12.21 -3.44 1.97
CA SER A 78 12.28 -2.61 3.17
C SER A 78 11.62 -1.23 3.06
N THR A 79 10.82 -0.95 2.02
CA THR A 79 9.97 0.24 1.96
C THR A 79 8.98 0.19 3.12
N ASN A 80 8.88 1.29 3.89
CA ASN A 80 7.92 1.40 4.98
C ASN A 80 6.75 2.31 4.59
N LEU A 81 5.54 1.81 4.83
CA LEU A 81 4.28 2.54 4.64
C LEU A 81 3.54 2.56 5.98
N SER A 82 3.49 3.72 6.63
CA SER A 82 2.65 3.90 7.82
C SER A 82 1.33 4.54 7.42
N LEU A 83 0.24 3.98 7.88
CA LEU A 83 -1.12 4.44 7.67
C LEU A 83 -1.69 4.92 9.00
N GLY A 84 -2.17 6.15 9.03
CA GLY A 84 -2.91 6.70 10.16
C GLY A 84 -4.40 6.35 10.11
N PRO A 85 -5.24 6.99 10.96
CA PRO A 85 -6.68 6.75 11.00
C PRO A 85 -7.39 7.01 9.67
N SER A 86 -8.42 6.22 9.38
CA SER A 86 -9.29 6.34 8.18
C SER A 86 -8.53 6.39 6.86
N ALA A 87 -7.38 5.73 6.80
CA ALA A 87 -6.55 5.67 5.61
C ALA A 87 -6.95 4.51 4.71
N THR A 88 -6.84 4.71 3.40
CA THR A 88 -7.06 3.69 2.39
C THR A 88 -5.97 3.74 1.34
N ILE A 89 -5.26 2.63 1.17
CA ILE A 89 -4.24 2.48 0.13
C ILE A 89 -4.54 1.27 -0.76
N LYS A 90 -4.03 1.31 -1.99
CA LYS A 90 -3.93 0.15 -2.87
C LYS A 90 -2.48 -0.06 -3.28
N LEU A 91 -1.99 -1.27 -3.12
CA LEU A 91 -0.70 -1.75 -3.62
C LEU A 91 -0.88 -2.12 -5.10
N ASP A 92 -0.89 -1.10 -5.97
CA ASP A 92 -1.47 -1.22 -7.31
C ASP A 92 -0.60 -2.05 -8.26
N ARG A 93 0.73 -1.91 -8.16
CA ARG A 93 1.66 -2.70 -8.97
C ARG A 93 3.01 -2.82 -8.28
N THR A 94 3.51 -4.03 -8.26
CA THR A 94 4.87 -4.34 -7.81
C THR A 94 5.49 -5.30 -8.82
N VAL A 95 6.53 -4.84 -9.50
CA VAL A 95 7.31 -5.65 -10.44
C VAL A 95 8.67 -5.87 -9.81
N PHE A 96 8.97 -7.11 -9.46
CA PHE A 96 10.24 -7.50 -8.89
C PHE A 96 11.33 -7.55 -9.97
N ASP A 97 12.54 -7.15 -9.61
CA ASP A 97 13.76 -7.40 -10.37
C ASP A 97 14.48 -8.62 -9.80
N ASP A 98 14.48 -8.74 -8.47
CA ASP A 98 14.89 -9.91 -7.70
C ASP A 98 14.02 -10.03 -6.43
N GLU A 99 14.39 -10.94 -5.48
CA GLU A 99 13.60 -11.18 -4.27
C GLU A 99 13.49 -9.97 -3.33
N HIS A 100 14.39 -8.97 -3.45
CA HIS A 100 14.50 -7.85 -2.53
C HIS A 100 14.46 -6.47 -3.21
N HIS A 101 14.37 -6.41 -4.54
CA HIS A 101 14.32 -5.15 -5.29
C HIS A 101 13.13 -5.10 -6.21
N TYR A 102 12.49 -3.95 -6.26
CA TYR A 102 11.42 -3.67 -7.20
C TYR A 102 11.93 -2.82 -8.36
N ARG A 103 11.47 -3.15 -9.56
CA ARG A 103 11.68 -2.35 -10.77
C ARG A 103 10.58 -1.31 -10.97
N ASP A 104 9.36 -1.59 -10.49
CA ASP A 104 8.21 -0.68 -10.59
C ASP A 104 7.27 -0.92 -9.41
N VAL A 105 7.11 0.10 -8.58
CA VAL A 105 6.20 0.10 -7.42
C VAL A 105 5.21 1.23 -7.59
N ALA A 106 3.95 0.90 -7.79
CA ALA A 106 2.87 1.87 -7.81
C ALA A 106 2.01 1.73 -6.57
N ILE A 107 1.93 2.79 -5.78
CA ILE A 107 1.13 2.87 -4.56
C ILE A 107 0.08 3.95 -4.77
N ARG A 108 -1.18 3.61 -4.53
CA ARG A 108 -2.29 4.55 -4.63
C ARG A 108 -2.85 4.86 -3.26
N LEU A 109 -2.70 6.10 -2.83
CA LEU A 109 -3.21 6.63 -1.57
C LEU A 109 -4.56 7.31 -1.84
N THR A 110 -5.67 6.68 -1.44
CA THR A 110 -7.01 7.20 -1.76
C THR A 110 -7.43 8.27 -0.76
N SER A 111 -7.30 8.00 0.53
CA SER A 111 -7.68 8.92 1.62
C SER A 111 -6.87 8.63 2.87
N GLY A 112 -6.72 9.60 3.75
CA GLY A 112 -6.09 9.48 5.05
C GLY A 112 -4.68 10.06 5.12
N ALA A 113 -4.02 9.82 6.25
CA ALA A 113 -2.65 10.24 6.54
C ALA A 113 -1.69 9.07 6.33
N PHE A 114 -0.57 9.35 5.67
CA PHE A 114 0.44 8.35 5.34
C PHE A 114 1.84 8.88 5.61
N ARG A 115 2.74 8.00 6.01
CA ARG A 115 4.18 8.21 5.95
C ARG A 115 4.78 7.15 5.04
N PHE A 116 5.54 7.60 4.06
CA PHE A 116 6.30 6.77 3.14
C PHE A 116 7.78 6.93 3.41
N VAL A 117 8.49 5.81 3.50
CA VAL A 117 9.95 5.78 3.61
C VAL A 117 10.47 4.85 2.53
N THR A 118 11.34 5.39 1.70
CA THR A 118 11.97 4.66 0.59
C THR A 118 12.79 3.48 1.13
N GLY A 119 12.61 2.32 0.53
CA GLY A 119 13.42 1.13 0.79
C GLY A 119 14.68 1.05 -0.07
N ASN A 120 15.11 -0.18 -0.36
CA ASN A 120 16.37 -0.49 -1.02
C ASN A 120 16.29 -0.53 -2.55
N SER A 121 15.09 -0.48 -3.14
CA SER A 121 14.91 -0.46 -4.59
C SER A 121 15.37 0.85 -5.22
N ASP A 122 15.59 0.84 -6.54
CA ASP A 122 15.97 2.03 -7.27
C ASP A 122 14.99 3.18 -7.06
N LYS A 123 15.53 4.38 -6.86
CA LYS A 123 14.73 5.59 -6.57
C LYS A 123 13.69 5.88 -7.64
N ALA A 124 13.96 5.54 -8.89
CA ALA A 124 13.03 5.70 -10.01
C ALA A 124 11.91 4.63 -10.02
N ALA A 125 12.03 3.57 -9.23
CA ALA A 125 11.04 2.51 -9.17
C ALA A 125 9.72 2.95 -8.51
N TYR A 126 9.76 3.95 -7.63
CA TYR A 126 8.60 4.32 -6.82
C TYR A 126 7.74 5.39 -7.48
N ARG A 127 6.44 5.10 -7.55
CA ARG A 127 5.40 6.06 -7.97
C ARG A 127 4.25 6.03 -6.99
N ILE A 128 4.03 7.14 -6.30
CA ILE A 128 2.92 7.31 -5.38
C ILE A 128 1.87 8.18 -6.07
N THR A 129 0.62 7.76 -6.04
CA THR A 129 -0.50 8.53 -6.60
C THR A 129 -1.56 8.81 -5.55
N THR A 130 -2.14 9.99 -5.62
CA THR A 130 -3.34 10.39 -4.89
C THR A 130 -4.42 10.79 -5.90
N PRO A 131 -5.66 11.06 -5.49
CA PRO A 131 -6.68 11.58 -6.42
C PRO A 131 -6.27 12.87 -7.14
N LEU A 132 -5.36 13.67 -6.58
CA LEU A 132 -4.99 14.99 -7.10
C LEU A 132 -3.53 15.11 -7.56
N ALA A 133 -2.67 14.14 -7.26
CA ALA A 133 -1.24 14.24 -7.53
C ALA A 133 -0.59 12.91 -7.87
N THR A 134 0.52 13.01 -8.62
CA THR A 134 1.52 11.96 -8.78
C THR A 134 2.81 12.44 -8.13
N ILE A 135 3.43 11.59 -7.31
CA ILE A 135 4.59 11.88 -6.49
C ILE A 135 5.72 10.94 -6.91
N GLY A 136 6.79 11.51 -7.45
CA GLY A 136 8.03 10.82 -7.73
C GLY A 136 8.97 10.93 -6.54
N VAL A 137 9.69 9.86 -6.23
CA VAL A 137 10.49 9.70 -5.00
C VAL A 137 11.96 9.59 -5.35
N ARG A 138 12.84 10.22 -4.56
CA ARG A 138 14.29 10.16 -4.73
C ARG A 138 15.00 9.93 -3.39
N GLY A 139 14.75 8.77 -2.77
CA GLY A 139 15.32 8.43 -1.46
C GLY A 139 14.77 9.37 -0.38
N THR A 140 13.50 9.19 -0.03
CA THR A 140 12.75 10.18 0.73
C THR A 140 12.03 9.59 1.93
N VAL A 141 11.81 10.45 2.92
CA VAL A 141 10.73 10.32 3.89
C VAL A 141 9.68 11.39 3.56
N LEU A 142 8.45 10.96 3.26
CA LEU A 142 7.32 11.82 2.91
C LEU A 142 6.16 11.61 3.86
N ASP A 143 5.57 12.70 4.33
CA ASP A 143 4.26 12.70 4.96
C ASP A 143 3.21 13.15 3.93
N ILE A 144 2.17 12.36 3.70
CA ILE A 144 1.16 12.60 2.68
C ILE A 144 -0.21 12.56 3.33
N LEU A 145 -0.97 13.65 3.21
CA LEU A 145 -2.36 13.73 3.64
C LEU A 145 -3.26 13.86 2.41
N SER A 146 -4.06 12.81 2.16
CA SER A 146 -5.05 12.79 1.08
C SER A 146 -6.45 12.98 1.66
N GLN A 147 -7.10 14.08 1.29
CA GLN A 147 -8.45 14.44 1.71
C GLN A 147 -9.30 14.78 0.49
N ARG A 148 -10.62 14.86 0.67
CA ARG A 148 -11.51 15.29 -0.41
C ARG A 148 -11.11 16.70 -0.90
N GLY A 149 -10.76 16.81 -2.18
CA GLY A 149 -10.39 18.09 -2.81
C GLY A 149 -9.03 18.65 -2.38
N ARG A 150 -8.25 17.95 -1.57
CA ARG A 150 -6.94 18.42 -1.12
C ARG A 150 -5.95 17.27 -0.94
N THR A 151 -4.74 17.44 -1.43
CA THR A 151 -3.57 16.60 -1.10
C THR A 151 -2.47 17.50 -0.58
N THR A 152 -1.85 17.12 0.54
CA THR A 152 -0.68 17.81 1.09
C THR A 152 0.46 16.81 1.16
N VAL A 153 1.63 17.19 0.63
CA VAL A 153 2.85 16.37 0.63
C VAL A 153 3.94 17.16 1.32
N VAL A 154 4.45 16.65 2.42
CA VAL A 154 5.53 17.25 3.20
C VAL A 154 6.79 16.42 3.05
N LEU A 155 7.89 17.05 2.64
CA LEU A 155 9.20 16.41 2.60
C LEU A 155 9.81 16.44 3.99
N GLN A 156 10.14 15.28 4.53
CA GLN A 156 10.88 15.15 5.79
C GLN A 156 12.37 14.95 5.52
N GLU A 157 12.70 14.17 4.48
CA GLU A 157 14.07 13.85 4.10
C GLU A 157 14.16 13.54 2.60
N GLY A 158 15.33 13.80 1.99
CA GLY A 158 15.62 13.48 0.59
C GLY A 158 15.10 14.51 -0.40
N ALA A 159 14.56 14.05 -1.54
CA ALA A 159 13.98 14.91 -2.57
C ALA A 159 12.79 14.24 -3.26
N SER A 160 11.79 15.03 -3.68
CA SER A 160 10.58 14.54 -4.35
C SER A 160 10.10 15.53 -5.40
N THR A 161 9.55 15.01 -6.51
CA THR A 161 8.83 15.80 -7.50
C THR A 161 7.34 15.51 -7.37
N VAL A 162 6.53 16.52 -7.14
CA VAL A 162 5.08 16.41 -6.98
C VAL A 162 4.39 17.10 -8.17
N CYS A 163 3.64 16.31 -8.94
CA CYS A 163 2.88 16.79 -10.10
C CYS A 163 1.38 16.70 -9.83
N SER A 164 0.66 17.80 -10.02
CA SER A 164 -0.81 17.81 -9.96
C SER A 164 -1.43 17.11 -11.18
N THR A 165 -2.71 16.77 -11.11
CA THR A 165 -3.47 16.22 -12.25
C THR A 165 -3.57 17.21 -13.43
N SER A 166 -3.37 18.50 -13.20
CA SER A 166 -3.26 19.55 -14.25
C SER A 166 -1.85 19.64 -14.86
N ARG A 167 -0.94 18.68 -14.55
CA ARG A 167 0.45 18.59 -15.05
C ARG A 167 1.37 19.74 -14.60
N GLN A 168 1.03 20.44 -13.55
CA GLN A 168 1.93 21.38 -12.88
C GLN A 168 2.76 20.63 -11.87
N CYS A 169 4.07 20.77 -11.91
CA CYS A 169 5.01 20.05 -11.04
C CYS A 169 5.80 21.02 -10.15
N LEU A 170 6.13 20.57 -8.95
CA LEU A 170 7.01 21.25 -8.00
C LEU A 170 8.05 20.27 -7.47
N ASP A 171 9.27 20.74 -7.29
CA ASP A 171 10.33 20.00 -6.63
C ASP A 171 10.38 20.39 -5.14
N LEU A 172 10.40 19.37 -4.29
CA LEU A 172 10.64 19.46 -2.86
C LEU A 172 12.06 18.97 -2.61
N THR A 173 12.94 19.86 -2.09
CA THR A 173 14.38 19.59 -1.98
C THR A 173 14.95 19.89 -0.61
N GLN A 174 14.16 20.54 0.26
CA GLN A 174 14.54 20.85 1.62
C GLN A 174 13.56 20.22 2.61
N PRO A 175 14.02 19.66 3.73
CA PRO A 175 13.11 19.23 4.80
C PRO A 175 12.15 20.36 5.19
N GLY A 176 10.85 20.04 5.29
CA GLY A 176 9.77 21.00 5.51
C GLY A 176 9.15 21.57 4.24
N ASP A 177 9.79 21.44 3.07
CA ASP A 177 9.16 21.77 1.79
C ASP A 177 7.82 21.02 1.68
N THR A 178 6.77 21.75 1.33
CA THR A 178 5.40 21.23 1.31
C THR A 178 4.72 21.59 0.00
N ALA A 179 4.19 20.62 -0.71
CA ALA A 179 3.28 20.82 -1.84
C ALA A 179 1.83 20.69 -1.35
N ILE A 180 1.02 21.72 -1.61
CA ILE A 180 -0.40 21.74 -1.32
C ILE A 180 -1.15 21.74 -2.66
N ILE A 181 -1.90 20.69 -2.91
CA ILE A 181 -2.71 20.51 -4.13
C ILE A 181 -4.17 20.62 -3.72
N THR A 182 -4.88 21.53 -4.37
CA THR A 182 -6.33 21.73 -4.14
C THR A 182 -7.11 21.62 -5.44
N SER A 183 -8.32 21.05 -5.35
CA SER A 183 -9.26 20.96 -6.45
C SER A 183 -10.53 21.70 -6.08
N THR A 184 -10.87 22.73 -6.87
CA THR A 184 -12.08 23.54 -6.71
C THR A 184 -12.74 23.73 -8.08
N GLY A 185 -14.01 23.34 -8.20
CA GLY A 185 -14.76 23.48 -9.45
C GLY A 185 -14.12 22.77 -10.65
N GLY A 186 -13.47 21.61 -10.43
CA GLY A 186 -12.81 20.83 -11.48
C GLY A 186 -11.41 21.35 -11.88
N ARG A 187 -10.97 22.48 -11.33
CA ARG A 187 -9.60 23.01 -11.55
C ARG A 187 -8.69 22.58 -10.41
N THR A 188 -7.55 22.00 -10.74
CA THR A 188 -6.51 21.62 -9.76
C THR A 188 -5.38 22.65 -9.80
N THR A 189 -5.00 23.15 -8.62
CA THR A 189 -3.85 24.05 -8.41
C THR A 189 -2.84 23.39 -7.48
N ILE A 190 -1.57 23.75 -7.61
CA ILE A 190 -0.48 23.29 -6.76
C ILE A 190 0.32 24.50 -6.26
N GLN A 191 0.64 24.52 -4.99
CA GLN A 191 1.42 25.59 -4.34
C GLN A 191 2.50 24.98 -3.48
N LYS A 192 3.68 25.63 -3.43
CA LYS A 192 4.79 25.27 -2.54
C LYS A 192 4.80 26.22 -1.33
N THR A 193 5.05 25.65 -0.15
CA THR A 193 5.34 26.38 1.09
C THR A 193 6.46 25.67 1.84
N ASN A 194 7.14 26.36 2.71
CA ASN A 194 8.12 25.78 3.65
C ASN A 194 7.57 25.69 5.09
N ASN A 195 6.30 25.98 5.29
CA ASN A 195 5.60 25.83 6.55
C ASN A 195 4.61 24.67 6.43
N ALA A 196 5.01 23.50 6.95
CA ALA A 196 4.18 22.30 6.92
C ALA A 196 2.94 22.49 7.82
N PRO A 197 1.71 22.47 7.26
CA PRO A 197 0.50 22.67 8.06
C PRO A 197 0.17 21.49 8.97
N TRP A 198 0.83 20.36 8.77
CA TRP A 198 0.67 19.14 9.54
C TRP A 198 1.88 18.20 9.33
N THR A 199 2.02 17.19 10.19
CA THR A 199 2.93 16.05 10.01
C THR A 199 2.21 14.77 10.37
N PHE A 200 2.68 13.65 9.87
CA PHE A 200 2.12 12.33 10.20
C PHE A 200 2.19 12.08 11.72
N ALA A 201 3.31 12.41 12.36
CA ALA A 201 3.50 12.29 13.79
C ALA A 201 2.47 13.10 14.60
N ALA A 202 2.12 14.31 14.17
CA ALA A 202 1.14 15.15 14.85
C ALA A 202 -0.26 14.55 14.82
N ILE A 203 -0.72 14.02 13.68
CA ILE A 203 -2.03 13.32 13.60
C ILE A 203 -2.03 12.05 14.43
N CYS A 204 -0.96 11.26 14.37
CA CYS A 204 -0.86 10.04 15.13
C CYS A 204 -0.78 10.26 16.66
N SER A 205 -0.15 11.32 17.14
CA SER A 205 -0.06 11.64 18.57
C SER A 205 -1.38 12.14 19.15
N THR A 206 -2.19 12.87 18.37
CA THR A 206 -3.49 13.38 18.80
C THR A 206 -4.59 12.32 18.83
N SER A 207 -4.42 11.24 18.10
CA SER A 207 -5.36 10.10 18.06
C SER A 207 -5.07 9.12 19.19
N ALA A 208 -5.29 9.52 20.44
CA ALA A 208 -5.31 8.68 21.65
C ALA A 208 -4.13 7.67 21.79
N GLY A 209 -2.90 8.11 21.51
CA GLY A 209 -1.70 7.27 21.69
C GLY A 209 -1.56 6.12 20.65
N LEU A 210 -2.33 6.16 19.56
CA LEU A 210 -2.28 5.15 18.50
C LEU A 210 -0.93 5.08 17.79
N CYS A 211 -0.22 6.19 17.74
CA CYS A 211 1.13 6.26 17.20
C CYS A 211 2.04 6.84 18.27
N SER A 212 2.74 5.99 19.02
CA SER A 212 3.90 6.51 19.74
C SER A 212 4.90 7.03 18.71
N VAL A 213 5.45 8.22 18.94
CA VAL A 213 6.39 8.87 18.01
C VAL A 213 7.53 7.92 17.66
N THR A 214 7.96 7.06 18.59
CA THR A 214 8.99 6.05 18.42
C THR A 214 8.60 4.89 17.49
N GLN A 215 7.34 4.45 17.46
CA GLN A 215 6.93 3.30 16.62
C GLN A 215 6.74 3.64 15.14
N TYR A 216 6.46 4.91 14.81
CA TYR A 216 6.13 5.35 13.45
C TYR A 216 7.07 6.45 12.92
N ALA A 217 7.92 7.03 13.79
CA ALA A 217 8.91 8.05 13.41
C ALA A 217 10.27 7.45 13.07
N ASP A 218 10.65 6.36 13.73
CA ASP A 218 11.90 5.65 13.40
C ASP A 218 11.67 4.73 12.21
N ALA A 219 11.80 5.31 11.04
CA ALA A 219 11.87 4.59 9.80
C ALA A 219 13.31 4.20 9.47
N THR A 220 14.11 3.81 10.44
CA THR A 220 15.30 3.04 10.16
C THR A 220 14.85 1.70 9.58
N PRO A 221 15.38 1.27 8.44
CA PRO A 221 15.07 -0.05 7.89
C PRO A 221 15.44 -1.09 8.95
N VAL A 222 14.44 -1.75 9.50
CA VAL A 222 14.67 -2.93 10.34
C VAL A 222 15.10 -4.01 9.36
N SER A 223 16.40 -4.28 9.30
CA SER A 223 16.87 -5.50 8.68
C SER A 223 16.15 -6.67 9.35
N PRO A 224 15.54 -7.59 8.60
CA PRO A 224 14.97 -8.78 9.20
C PRO A 224 16.13 -9.55 9.87
N SER A 225 16.16 -9.53 11.21
CA SER A 225 17.05 -10.41 11.95
C SER A 225 16.52 -11.82 11.76
N VAL A 226 17.29 -12.66 11.09
CA VAL A 226 16.96 -14.06 10.76
C VAL A 226 16.92 -14.93 12.03
N ASP A 227 17.31 -14.40 13.18
CA ASP A 227 17.44 -15.16 14.43
C ASP A 227 16.87 -14.44 15.66
N ASP A 228 15.53 -14.23 15.71
CA ASP A 228 14.89 -13.96 17.01
C ASP A 228 13.58 -14.74 17.14
N PRO A 229 13.61 -15.96 17.76
CA PRO A 229 12.41 -16.75 18.01
C PRO A 229 11.52 -16.18 19.13
N ALA A 230 11.84 -15.07 19.75
CA ALA A 230 11.14 -14.60 20.95
C ALA A 230 10.40 -13.27 20.81
N GLY A 231 10.45 -12.56 19.67
CA GLY A 231 9.50 -11.46 19.36
C GLY A 231 9.34 -10.33 20.38
N ILE A 232 10.30 -10.10 21.30
CA ILE A 232 10.21 -9.05 22.32
C ILE A 232 11.18 -7.94 21.95
N LEU A 233 10.73 -6.98 21.13
CA LEU A 233 11.44 -5.72 20.96
C LEU A 233 10.99 -4.73 22.04
N CYS A 234 11.62 -4.80 23.21
CA CYS A 234 11.78 -3.66 24.09
C CYS A 234 12.93 -2.82 23.54
N GLY A 235 12.63 -1.80 22.74
CA GLY A 235 13.61 -0.81 22.33
C GLY A 235 13.94 0.11 23.51
N ARG A 236 15.23 0.27 23.77
CA ARG A 236 15.76 1.40 24.52
C ARG A 236 15.73 2.65 23.68
#